data_8acd2e41aa93dfa5963716ee3eaa6d33
#
_entry.id   8acd2e41aa93dfa5963716ee3eaa6d33
#
_cell.length_a   1.000
_cell.length_b   1.000
_cell.length_c   1.000
_cell.angle_alpha   90.00
_cell.angle_beta   90.00
_cell.angle_gamma   90.00
#
_symmetry.space_group_name_H-M   'P 1'
#
loop_
_entity.id
_entity.type
_entity.pdbx_description
1 polymer ?
#
loop_
_entity_poly.entity_id
_entity_poly.type
_entity_poly.pdbx_seq_one_letter_code
_entity_poly.pdbx_strand_id
1 'polypeptide(L)' 'MHNEQHDLSHEFPEYRDRIHSLKLESAHFRKLADEYHELDRQVHRAETDVEPLSDEHVEELKKRRLLLKDELYTLLKAPA' A
#
# COMPACT_ATOMS: atom_id res chain seq x y z
N MET A 1 7.09 7.55 18.55
CA MET A 1 7.13 7.74 17.81
C MET A 1 6.46 7.14 16.85
N HIS A 2 6.01 7.37 16.01
CA HIS A 2 5.31 6.75 15.18
C HIS A 2 5.89 6.55 14.00
N ASN A 3 5.55 5.61 13.28
CA ASN A 3 6.19 5.43 12.18
C ASN A 3 5.57 6.06 11.13
N GLU A 4 6.29 6.37 10.20
CA GLU A 4 5.88 7.16 9.13
C GLU A 4 5.43 6.35 7.95
N GLN A 5 4.94 5.17 8.15
CA GLN A 5 4.48 4.39 7.04
C GLN A 5 3.28 5.02 6.41
N HIS A 6 3.25 5.03 5.08
CA HIS A 6 2.16 5.63 4.35
C HIS A 6 1.12 4.55 4.03
N ASP A 7 0.25 4.26 4.98
CA ASP A 7 -0.76 3.27 4.72
C ASP A 7 -1.84 3.83 3.79
N LEU A 8 -2.80 3.03 3.42
CA LEU A 8 -3.81 3.45 2.46
C LEU A 8 -4.64 4.62 2.95
N SER A 9 -4.94 4.66 4.22
CA SER A 9 -5.71 5.78 4.76
C SER A 9 -4.94 7.09 4.64
N HIS A 10 -3.64 7.01 4.74
CA HIS A 10 -2.79 8.18 4.59
C HIS A 10 -2.73 8.63 3.13
N GLU A 11 -2.66 7.65 2.21
CA GLU A 11 -2.59 7.98 0.79
C GLU A 11 -3.92 8.47 0.23
N PHE A 12 -5.02 7.95 0.76
CA PHE A 12 -6.34 8.31 0.28
C PHE A 12 -7.22 8.72 1.45
N PRO A 13 -6.92 9.86 2.08
CA PRO A 13 -7.65 10.25 3.29
C PRO A 13 -9.15 10.45 3.06
N GLU A 14 -9.55 10.82 1.85
CA GLU A 14 -10.97 11.01 1.57
C GLU A 14 -11.71 9.69 1.48
N TYR A 15 -10.99 8.56 1.42
CA TYR A 15 -11.62 7.25 1.33
C TYR A 15 -11.42 6.43 2.60
N ARG A 16 -11.07 7.08 3.69
CA ARG A 16 -10.75 6.36 4.93
C ARG A 16 -11.85 5.38 5.35
N ASP A 17 -13.09 5.85 5.37
CA ASP A 17 -14.20 5.00 5.79
C ASP A 17 -14.44 3.86 4.81
N ARG A 18 -14.31 4.17 3.53
CA ARG A 18 -14.52 3.16 2.51
C ARG A 18 -13.43 2.09 2.57
N ILE A 19 -12.20 2.49 2.81
CA ILE A 19 -11.11 1.53 2.98
C ILE A 19 -11.42 0.58 4.11
N HIS A 20 -11.88 1.12 5.23
CA HIS A 20 -12.20 0.30 6.38
C HIS A 20 -13.33 -0.69 6.06
N SER A 21 -14.38 -0.21 5.42
CA SER A 21 -15.50 -1.06 5.04
C SER A 21 -15.08 -2.15 4.07
N LEU A 22 -14.31 -1.80 3.06
CA LEU A 22 -13.89 -2.78 2.06
C LEU A 22 -12.98 -3.84 2.65
N LYS A 23 -12.16 -3.48 3.61
CA LYS A 23 -11.32 -4.46 4.27
C LYS A 23 -12.15 -5.52 5.00
N LEU A 24 -13.31 -5.12 5.50
CA LEU A 24 -14.20 -6.05 6.19
C LEU A 24 -15.07 -6.84 5.22
N GLU A 25 -15.45 -6.21 4.11
CA GLU A 25 -16.43 -6.82 3.21
C GLU A 25 -15.83 -7.59 2.05
N SER A 26 -14.62 -7.26 1.66
CA SER A 26 -14.02 -7.84 0.46
C SER A 26 -12.69 -8.48 0.78
N ALA A 27 -12.64 -9.80 0.69
CA ALA A 27 -11.38 -10.52 0.90
C ALA A 27 -10.35 -10.12 -0.16
N HIS A 28 -10.83 -9.86 -1.38
CA HIS A 28 -9.93 -9.44 -2.45
C HIS A 28 -9.28 -8.10 -2.12
N PHE A 29 -10.07 -7.13 -1.68
CA PHE A 29 -9.54 -5.83 -1.32
C PHE A 29 -8.54 -5.96 -0.16
N ARG A 30 -8.89 -6.75 0.83
CA ARG A 30 -8.02 -6.92 1.99
C ARG A 30 -6.68 -7.53 1.59
N LYS A 31 -6.72 -8.52 0.68
CA LYS A 31 -5.49 -9.13 0.21
C LYS A 31 -4.60 -8.12 -0.50
N LEU A 32 -5.18 -7.31 -1.39
CA LEU A 32 -4.41 -6.30 -2.09
C LEU A 32 -3.85 -5.26 -1.13
N ALA A 33 -4.65 -4.88 -0.15
CA ALA A 33 -4.19 -3.90 0.84
C ALA A 33 -3.03 -4.45 1.67
N ASP A 34 -3.11 -5.72 2.04
CA ASP A 34 -2.03 -6.34 2.80
C ASP A 34 -0.75 -6.41 1.98
N GLU A 35 -0.86 -6.74 0.69
CA GLU A 35 0.29 -6.77 -0.18
C GLU A 35 0.89 -5.38 -0.36
N TYR A 36 0.04 -4.38 -0.47
CA TYR A 36 0.51 -3.00 -0.59
C TYR A 36 1.29 -2.60 0.65
N HIS A 37 0.76 -2.90 1.83
CA HIS A 37 1.44 -2.55 3.07
C HIS A 37 2.77 -3.28 3.22
N GLU A 38 2.82 -4.53 2.78
CA GLU A 38 4.07 -5.28 2.86
C GLU A 38 5.13 -4.68 1.94
N LEU A 39 4.74 -4.33 0.71
CA LEU A 39 5.67 -3.69 -0.21
C LEU A 39 6.13 -2.34 0.31
N ASP A 40 5.21 -1.57 0.88
CA ASP A 40 5.54 -0.28 1.43
C ASP A 40 6.56 -0.42 2.55
N ARG A 41 6.39 -1.43 3.38
CA ARG A 41 7.32 -1.69 4.47
C ARG A 41 8.69 -2.07 3.96
N GLN A 42 8.74 -2.91 2.91
CA GLN A 42 10.02 -3.30 2.34
C GLN A 42 10.76 -2.12 1.72
N VAL A 43 10.03 -1.26 1.01
CA VAL A 43 10.64 -0.07 0.43
C VAL A 43 11.17 0.84 1.54
N HIS A 44 10.39 1.01 2.59
CA HIS A 44 10.79 1.86 3.70
C HIS A 44 12.08 1.35 4.34
N ARG A 45 12.16 0.05 4.57
CA ARG A 45 13.37 -0.53 5.14
C ARG A 45 14.59 -0.33 4.26
N ALA A 46 14.41 -0.53 2.96
CA ALA A 46 15.52 -0.36 2.02
C ALA A 46 16.00 1.08 2.01
N GLU A 47 15.06 2.03 2.09
CA GLU A 47 15.41 3.43 2.00
C GLU A 47 16.04 3.96 3.29
N THR A 48 15.80 3.27 4.40
CA THR A 48 16.41 3.69 5.66
C THR A 48 17.68 2.89 5.97
N ASP A 49 18.11 2.06 4.99
CA ASP A 49 19.33 1.28 5.15
C ASP A 49 19.29 0.24 6.25
N VAL A 50 18.11 -0.09 6.71
CA VAL A 50 17.99 -1.17 7.67
C VAL A 50 18.28 -2.49 6.97
N GLU A 51 17.79 -2.60 5.73
CA GLU A 51 18.03 -3.78 4.91
C GLU A 51 18.40 -3.31 3.53
N PRO A 52 19.67 -3.11 3.26
CA PRO A 52 20.07 -2.55 1.96
C PRO A 52 19.74 -3.51 0.82
N LEU A 53 19.17 -2.96 -0.23
CA LEU A 53 18.86 -3.69 -1.44
C LEU A 53 19.48 -2.95 -2.61
N SER A 54 19.64 -3.64 -3.73
CA SER A 54 20.14 -2.97 -4.92
C SER A 54 19.12 -1.96 -5.40
N ASP A 55 19.59 -0.94 -6.10
CA ASP A 55 18.71 0.07 -6.65
C ASP A 55 17.66 -0.53 -7.58
N GLU A 56 18.08 -1.52 -8.37
CA GLU A 56 17.14 -2.18 -9.26
C GLU A 56 16.04 -2.88 -8.52
N HIS A 57 16.39 -3.54 -7.42
CA HIS A 57 15.40 -4.26 -6.63
C HIS A 57 14.42 -3.28 -5.99
N VAL A 58 14.93 -2.17 -5.47
CA VAL A 58 14.08 -1.16 -4.85
C VAL A 58 13.13 -0.59 -5.90
N GLU A 59 13.62 -0.32 -7.10
CA GLU A 59 12.77 0.22 -8.15
C GLU A 59 11.65 -0.76 -8.51
N GLU A 60 11.97 -2.04 -8.52
CA GLU A 60 10.97 -3.04 -8.82
C GLU A 60 9.89 -3.09 -7.75
N LEU A 61 10.29 -3.00 -6.49
CA LEU A 61 9.34 -2.96 -5.40
C LEU A 61 8.43 -1.74 -5.50
N LYS A 62 9.00 -0.59 -5.87
CA LYS A 62 8.22 0.62 -6.01
C LYS A 62 7.22 0.53 -7.15
N LYS A 63 7.61 -0.12 -8.25
CA LYS A 63 6.69 -0.32 -9.35
C LYS A 63 5.52 -1.20 -8.96
N ARG A 64 5.80 -2.26 -8.23
CA ARG A 64 4.74 -3.15 -7.77
C ARG A 64 3.82 -2.42 -6.79
N ARG A 65 4.40 -1.61 -5.92
CA ARG A 65 3.60 -0.83 -4.97
C ARG A 65 2.66 0.11 -5.71
N LEU A 66 3.16 0.74 -6.77
CA LEU A 66 2.34 1.65 -7.56
C LEU A 66 1.20 0.93 -8.26
N LEU A 67 1.48 -0.25 -8.82
CA LEU A 67 0.44 -1.03 -9.46
C LEU A 67 -0.66 -1.42 -8.48
N LEU A 68 -0.27 -1.84 -7.29
CA LEU A 68 -1.25 -2.18 -6.28
C LEU A 68 -2.05 -0.98 -5.84
N LYS A 69 -1.38 0.16 -5.70
CA LYS A 69 -2.06 1.38 -5.33
C LYS A 69 -3.10 1.77 -6.37
N ASP A 70 -2.76 1.64 -7.66
CA ASP A 70 -3.69 1.95 -8.72
C ASP A 70 -4.89 1.01 -8.70
N GLU A 71 -4.65 -0.26 -8.46
CA GLU A 71 -5.71 -1.24 -8.37
C GLU A 71 -6.64 -0.94 -7.20
N LEU A 72 -6.04 -0.64 -6.06
CA LEU A 72 -6.82 -0.29 -4.88
C LEU A 72 -7.64 0.96 -5.10
N TYR A 73 -7.06 1.95 -5.76
CA TYR A 73 -7.76 3.18 -6.04
C TYR A 73 -8.97 2.93 -6.95
N THR A 74 -8.79 2.05 -7.95
CA THR A 74 -9.89 1.69 -8.82
C THR A 74 -11.05 1.08 -8.03
N LEU A 75 -10.72 0.22 -7.07
CA LEU A 75 -11.75 -0.38 -6.23
C LEU A 75 -12.41 0.66 -5.33
N LEU A 76 -11.64 1.61 -4.85
CA LEU A 76 -12.20 2.65 -4.00
C LEU A 76 -13.14 3.58 -4.74
N LYS A 77 -12.85 3.84 -6.01
CA LYS A 77 -13.71 4.69 -6.82
C LYS A 77 -14.95 3.99 -7.31
N ALA A 78 -14.95 2.68 -7.34
CA ALA A 78 -16.07 1.95 -7.93
C ALA A 78 -17.36 2.21 -7.16
N PRO A 79 -18.50 2.28 -7.84
CA PRO A 79 -19.74 2.45 -7.13
C PRO A 79 -20.01 1.24 -6.26
N ALA A 80 -20.67 1.50 -5.15
CA ALA A 80 -20.97 0.43 -4.21
C ALA A 80 -21.99 -0.56 -4.76
#